data_1827ef0a7af4cc7ea315792dda29f488
#
_entry.id   1827ef0a7af4cc7ea315792dda29f488
#
_cell.length_a   1.000
_cell.length_b   1.000
_cell.length_c   1.000
_cell.angle_alpha   90.00
_cell.angle_beta   90.00
_cell.angle_gamma   90.00
#
_symmetry.space_group_name_H-M   'P 1'
#
loop_
_entity.id
_entity.type
_entity.pdbx_description
1 polymer ?
#
loop_
_entity_poly.entity_id
_entity_poly.type
_entity_poly.pdbx_seq_one_letter_code
_entity_poly.pdbx_strand_id
1 'polypeptide(L)' 'MKLDKESTVSLYIQLMHIIKEQIHNGTYLEGEQIPTEGELSKMYNISRITIRRAIEELCQQGYLKKIQGKGTFVEAPK' A
#
# COMPACT_ATOMS: atom_id res chain seq x y z
N MET A 1 3.86 -12.16 -0.36
CA MET A 1 4.05 -12.09 1.11
C MET A 1 2.72 -12.08 1.83
N LYS A 2 2.67 -12.70 2.99
CA LYS A 2 1.47 -12.67 3.82
C LYS A 2 1.67 -11.76 5.02
N LEU A 3 0.59 -11.11 5.44
CA LEU A 3 0.59 -10.35 6.67
C LEU A 3 0.57 -11.31 7.86
N ASP A 4 1.40 -11.04 8.84
CA ASP A 4 1.47 -11.81 10.07
C ASP A 4 0.87 -11.00 11.22
N LYS A 5 -0.37 -11.32 11.56
CA LYS A 5 -1.09 -10.59 12.61
C LYS A 5 -0.55 -10.87 14.01
N GLU A 6 0.24 -11.91 14.17
CA GLU A 6 0.85 -12.27 15.46
C GLU A 6 2.26 -11.70 15.59
N SER A 7 2.80 -11.12 14.53
CA SER A 7 4.12 -10.50 14.56
C SER A 7 4.12 -9.26 15.46
N THR A 8 5.29 -8.96 16.05
CA THR A 8 5.49 -7.73 16.80
C THR A 8 5.54 -6.50 15.88
N VAL A 9 5.75 -6.72 14.59
CA VAL A 9 5.76 -5.65 13.60
C VAL A 9 4.32 -5.22 13.30
N SER A 10 4.05 -3.92 13.34
CA SER A 10 2.72 -3.37 13.08
C SER A 10 2.21 -3.76 11.70
N LEU A 11 0.90 -4.01 11.59
CA LEU A 11 0.29 -4.43 10.32
C LEU A 11 0.51 -3.40 9.21
N TYR A 12 0.43 -2.10 9.53
CA TYR A 12 0.61 -1.09 8.49
C TYR A 12 2.03 -1.10 7.94
N ILE A 13 3.03 -1.39 8.78
CA ILE A 13 4.42 -1.49 8.33
C ILE A 13 4.60 -2.71 7.44
N GLN A 14 4.01 -3.84 7.82
CA GLN A 14 4.05 -5.04 6.99
C GLN A 14 3.41 -4.79 5.62
N LEU A 15 2.27 -4.10 5.60
CA LEU A 15 1.61 -3.76 4.35
C LEU A 15 2.46 -2.83 3.49
N MET A 16 3.13 -1.86 4.11
CA MET A 16 4.06 -0.98 3.39
C MET A 16 5.15 -1.79 2.69
N HIS A 17 5.74 -2.77 3.38
CA HIS A 17 6.76 -3.63 2.78
C HIS A 17 6.21 -4.44 1.62
N ILE A 18 5.00 -4.97 1.76
CA ILE A 18 4.36 -5.74 0.70
C ILE A 18 4.16 -4.88 -0.54
N ILE A 19 3.62 -3.68 -0.38
CA ILE A 19 3.36 -2.78 -1.50
C ILE A 19 4.68 -2.33 -2.15
N LYS A 20 5.68 -2.00 -1.34
CA LYS A 20 7.01 -1.65 -1.86
C LYS A 20 7.59 -2.78 -2.70
N GLU A 21 7.49 -4.00 -2.22
CA GLU A 21 7.98 -5.17 -2.93
C GLU A 21 7.27 -5.34 -4.27
N GLN A 22 5.95 -5.15 -4.28
CA GLN A 22 5.15 -5.25 -5.50
C GLN A 22 5.51 -4.15 -6.51
N ILE A 23 5.89 -2.98 -6.04
CA ILE A 23 6.38 -1.91 -6.91
C ILE A 23 7.75 -2.29 -7.48
N HIS A 24 8.64 -2.80 -6.64
CA HIS A 24 9.99 -3.16 -7.07
C HIS A 24 10.00 -4.35 -8.03
N ASN A 25 9.12 -5.33 -7.82
CA ASN A 25 9.10 -6.53 -8.68
C ASN A 25 8.24 -6.37 -9.93
N GLY A 26 7.62 -5.20 -10.13
CA GLY A 26 6.83 -4.92 -11.33
C GLY A 26 5.38 -5.33 -11.26
N THR A 27 4.88 -5.80 -10.12
CA THR A 27 3.46 -6.12 -9.96
C THR A 27 2.62 -4.87 -10.16
N TYR A 28 3.06 -3.74 -9.60
CA TYR A 28 2.47 -2.43 -9.85
C TYR A 28 3.50 -1.56 -10.55
N LEU A 29 3.18 -1.09 -11.73
CA LEU A 29 4.08 -0.24 -12.52
C LEU A 29 3.87 1.23 -12.22
N GLU A 30 4.88 2.04 -12.51
CA GLU A 30 4.78 3.50 -12.36
C GLU A 30 3.56 4.02 -13.12
N GLY A 31 2.77 4.86 -12.45
CA GLY A 31 1.55 5.43 -13.03
C GLY A 31 0.33 4.52 -12.92
N GLU A 32 0.51 3.28 -12.50
CA GLU A 32 -0.58 2.33 -12.39
C GLU A 32 -1.37 2.57 -11.09
N GLN A 33 -2.68 2.40 -11.17
CA GLN A 33 -3.54 2.52 -10.00
C GLN A 33 -3.47 1.25 -9.17
N ILE A 34 -3.24 1.39 -7.86
CA ILE A 34 -3.29 0.24 -6.95
C ILE A 34 -4.75 0.03 -6.49
N PRO A 35 -5.07 -1.13 -5.90
CA PRO A 35 -6.42 -1.37 -5.38
C PRO A 35 -6.81 -0.29 -4.35
N THR A 36 -8.12 -0.04 -4.24
CA THR A 36 -8.64 0.93 -3.28
C THR A 36 -8.44 0.47 -1.85
N GLU A 37 -8.62 1.39 -0.90
CA GLU A 37 -8.56 1.05 0.53
C GLU A 37 -9.53 -0.07 0.88
N GLY A 38 -10.74 0.00 0.33
CA GLY A 38 -11.74 -1.06 0.57
C GLY A 38 -11.33 -2.40 -0.01
N GLU A 39 -10.75 -2.39 -1.21
CA GLU A 39 -10.27 -3.61 -1.85
C GLU A 39 -9.08 -4.20 -1.08
N LEU A 40 -8.13 -3.37 -0.68
CA LEU A 40 -6.98 -3.82 0.11
C LEU A 40 -7.43 -4.37 1.46
N SER A 41 -8.41 -3.73 2.08
CA SER A 41 -8.98 -4.20 3.34
C SER A 41 -9.53 -5.61 3.21
N LYS A 42 -10.22 -5.90 2.11
CA LYS A 42 -10.75 -7.24 1.85
C LYS A 42 -9.65 -8.24 1.51
N MET A 43 -8.68 -7.83 0.70
CA MET A 43 -7.59 -8.71 0.27
C MET A 43 -6.75 -9.19 1.45
N TYR A 44 -6.46 -8.32 2.40
CA TYR A 44 -5.58 -8.64 3.52
C TYR A 44 -6.32 -8.87 4.83
N ASN A 45 -7.64 -8.67 4.82
CA ASN A 45 -8.48 -8.84 6.01
C ASN A 45 -8.01 -7.99 7.19
N ILE A 46 -7.78 -6.70 6.93
CA ILE A 46 -7.39 -5.73 7.95
C ILE A 46 -8.24 -4.47 7.80
N SER A 47 -8.27 -3.64 8.84
CA SER A 47 -9.12 -2.46 8.88
C SER A 47 -8.70 -1.41 7.85
N ARG A 48 -9.65 -0.62 7.37
CA ARG A 48 -9.37 0.48 6.44
C ARG A 48 -8.46 1.53 7.05
N ILE A 49 -8.55 1.73 8.37
CA ILE A 49 -7.69 2.69 9.06
C ILE A 49 -6.22 2.28 8.93
N THR A 50 -5.94 0.98 9.11
CA THR A 50 -4.59 0.45 8.95
C THR A 50 -4.11 0.56 7.50
N ILE A 51 -4.98 0.25 6.54
CA ILE A 51 -4.68 0.40 5.11
C ILE A 51 -4.34 1.86 4.79
N ARG A 52 -5.20 2.78 5.25
CA ARG A 52 -5.01 4.21 5.01
C ARG A 52 -3.68 4.70 5.55
N ARG A 53 -3.32 4.27 6.74
CA ARG A 53 -2.05 4.66 7.36
C ARG A 53 -0.86 4.21 6.51
N ALA A 54 -0.89 2.97 6.04
CA ALA A 54 0.17 2.45 5.18
C ALA A 54 0.29 3.26 3.89
N ILE A 55 -0.85 3.57 3.26
CA ILE A 55 -0.87 4.34 2.02
C ILE A 55 -0.33 5.75 2.26
N GLU A 56 -0.75 6.41 3.34
CA GLU A 56 -0.27 7.75 3.65
C GLU A 56 1.24 7.78 3.86
N GLU A 57 1.78 6.80 4.57
CA GLU A 57 3.23 6.70 4.77
C GLU A 57 3.97 6.49 3.44
N LEU A 58 3.43 5.63 2.58
CA LEU A 58 4.03 5.40 1.26
C LEU A 58 3.96 6.65 0.38
N CYS A 59 2.88 7.42 0.50
CA CYS A 59 2.78 8.70 -0.20
C CYS A 59 3.86 9.68 0.27
N GLN A 60 4.08 9.76 1.57
CA GLN A 60 5.13 10.63 2.14
C GLN A 60 6.51 10.22 1.68
N GLN A 61 6.74 8.92 1.50
CA GLN A 61 8.03 8.40 1.05
C GLN A 61 8.21 8.48 -0.47
N GLY A 62 7.18 8.92 -1.20
CA GLY A 62 7.26 9.09 -2.64
C GLY A 62 6.96 7.84 -3.46
N TYR A 63 6.51 6.77 -2.84
CA TYR A 63 6.16 5.53 -3.57
C TYR A 63 4.78 5.60 -4.21
N LEU A 64 3.87 6.34 -3.60
CA LEU A 64 2.48 6.43 -4.05
C LEU A 64 2.05 7.88 -4.14
N LYS A 65 1.02 8.12 -4.95
CA LYS A 65 0.39 9.43 -5.07
C LYS A 65 -1.12 9.24 -5.01
N LYS A 66 -1.76 9.93 -4.08
CA LYS A 66 -3.20 9.88 -3.92
C LYS A 66 -3.83 11.02 -4.72
N ILE A 67 -4.73 10.68 -5.64
CA ILE A 67 -5.46 11.67 -6.44
C ILE A 67 -6.91 11.60 -6.02
N GLN A 68 -7.40 12.69 -5.44
CA GLN A 68 -8.75 12.76 -4.93
C GLN A 68 -9.77 12.48 -6.03
N GLY A 69 -10.72 11.59 -5.74
CA GLY A 69 -11.75 11.22 -6.69
C GLY A 69 -11.33 10.21 -7.75
N LYS A 70 -10.04 9.86 -7.82
CA LYS A 70 -9.53 8.92 -8.82
C LYS A 70 -8.91 7.67 -8.22
N GLY A 71 -8.21 7.80 -7.10
CA GLY A 71 -7.57 6.67 -6.43
C GLY A 71 -6.12 6.93 -6.08
N THR A 72 -5.40 5.85 -5.81
CA THR A 72 -3.98 5.91 -5.45
C THR A 72 -3.15 5.27 -6.55
N PHE A 73 -2.10 5.95 -6.96
CA PHE A 73 -1.28 5.56 -8.11
C PHE A 73 0.17 5.41 -7.68
N VAL A 74 0.90 4.57 -8.41
CA VAL A 74 2.31 4.34 -8.16
C VAL A 74 3.14 5.50 -8.70
N GLU A 75 4.03 6.04 -7.84
CA GLU A 75 5.08 6.95 -8.26
C GLU A 75 6.42 6.25 -8.10
N ALA A 76 7.28 6.39 -9.09
CA ALA A 76 8.60 5.82 -8.97
C ALA A 76 9.41 6.64 -7.97
N PRO A 77 9.93 6.06 -6.89
CA PRO A 77 10.81 6.79 -5.98
C PRO A 77 12.10 7.15 -6.71
N LYS A 78 12.52 8.35 -6.52
CA LYS A 78 13.77 8.82 -7.13
C LYS A 78 14.96 8.49 -6.26
#